data_11660ea0ae6b2b7f0291afdb6ae1e646
#
_entry.id   11660ea0ae6b2b7f0291afdb6ae1e646
#
_cell.length_a   1.000
_cell.length_b   1.000
_cell.length_c   1.000
_cell.angle_alpha   90.00
_cell.angle_beta   90.00
_cell.angle_gamma   90.00
#
_symmetry.space_group_name_H-M   'P 1'
#
loop_
_entity.id
_entity.type
_entity.pdbx_description
1 polymer ?
#
loop_
_entity_poly.entity_id
_entity_poly.type
_entity_poly.pdbx_seq_one_letter_code
_entity_poly.pdbx_strand_id
1 'polypeptide(L)'
;MTEISRSCLLMVPVAQAYDVVADIERYPEFLPGCHGVTVLSRHQDEDHVDWVEAKVIAAKAGAEYGFVTLNKGVLNQRIEVSLKSGPFQRLEGEWRFKPLGDEGCRIDLQLDFVASGLLAGLLHPVG
;
A
#
# COMPACT_ATOMS: atom_id res chain seq x y z
N MET A 1 -13.67 -8.18 9.47
CA MET A 1 -12.92 -7.11 8.78
C MET A 1 -11.67 -6.76 9.57
N THR A 2 -10.55 -6.63 8.91
CA THR A 2 -9.31 -6.21 9.54
C THR A 2 -9.00 -4.76 9.17
N GLU A 3 -8.72 -3.96 10.19
CA GLU A 3 -8.36 -2.56 10.03
C GLU A 3 -6.97 -2.33 10.59
N ILE A 4 -6.14 -1.66 9.80
CA ILE A 4 -4.78 -1.30 10.21
C ILE A 4 -4.66 0.21 10.10
N SER A 5 -4.27 0.84 11.21
CA SER A 5 -3.96 2.27 11.26
C SER A 5 -2.57 2.45 11.81
N ARG A 6 -1.74 3.21 11.10
CA ARG A 6 -0.37 3.52 11.52
C ARG A 6 -0.08 4.97 11.23
N SER A 7 0.76 5.56 12.04
CA SER A 7 1.14 6.96 11.92
C SER A 7 2.59 7.13 12.34
N CYS A 8 3.33 7.96 11.63
CA CYS A 8 4.69 8.31 12.05
C CYS A 8 5.04 9.74 11.66
N LEU A 9 5.97 10.30 12.42
CA LEU A 9 6.56 11.60 12.15
C LEU A 9 7.99 11.38 11.66
N LEU A 10 8.36 12.06 10.58
CA LEU A 10 9.67 11.92 9.97
C LEU A 10 10.32 13.29 9.82
N MET A 11 11.64 13.32 10.05
CA MET A 11 12.47 14.52 9.87
C MET A 11 13.00 14.59 8.44
N VAL A 12 12.11 14.42 7.47
CA VAL A 12 12.43 14.55 6.05
C VAL A 12 11.30 15.34 5.37
N PRO A 13 11.60 16.03 4.26
CA PRO A 13 10.56 16.74 3.50
C PRO A 13 9.47 15.78 3.00
N VAL A 14 8.25 16.27 2.93
CA VAL A 14 7.11 15.45 2.51
C VAL A 14 7.32 14.83 1.11
N ALA A 15 7.98 15.53 0.21
CA ALA A 15 8.26 15.02 -1.13
C ALA A 15 9.14 13.77 -1.09
N GLN A 16 10.13 13.76 -0.21
CA GLN A 16 11.01 12.60 -0.05
C GLN A 16 10.26 11.40 0.53
N ALA A 17 9.41 11.63 1.52
CA ALA A 17 8.59 10.58 2.12
C ALA A 17 7.61 10.00 1.09
N TYR A 18 6.98 10.87 0.30
CA TYR A 18 6.08 10.43 -0.77
C TYR A 18 6.81 9.55 -1.78
N ASP A 19 7.99 9.96 -2.24
CA ASP A 19 8.76 9.20 -3.22
C ASP A 19 9.09 7.78 -2.73
N VAL A 20 9.44 7.63 -1.46
CA VAL A 20 9.73 6.32 -0.87
C VAL A 20 8.48 5.43 -0.87
N VAL A 21 7.35 5.95 -0.45
CA VAL A 21 6.10 5.17 -0.39
C VAL A 21 5.55 4.89 -1.79
N ALA A 22 5.73 5.80 -2.72
CA ALA A 22 5.29 5.62 -4.12
C ALA A 22 6.13 4.59 -4.88
N ASP A 23 7.34 4.31 -4.45
CA ASP A 23 8.25 3.35 -5.07
C ASP A 23 7.94 1.92 -4.61
N ILE A 24 6.78 1.43 -5.04
CA ILE A 24 6.21 0.16 -4.54
C ILE A 24 7.02 -1.08 -4.91
N GLU A 25 7.81 -1.03 -5.97
CA GLU A 25 8.67 -2.15 -6.37
C GLU A 25 9.75 -2.45 -5.35
N ARG A 26 10.07 -1.51 -4.47
CA ARG A 26 11.04 -1.68 -3.41
C ARG A 26 10.46 -2.20 -2.09
N TYR A 27 9.15 -2.35 -1.99
CA TYR A 27 8.51 -2.84 -0.76
C TYR A 27 9.07 -4.17 -0.25
N PRO A 28 9.44 -5.15 -1.10
CA PRO A 28 10.03 -6.38 -0.59
C PRO A 28 11.34 -6.19 0.20
N GLU A 29 12.03 -5.07 0.00
CA GLU A 29 13.28 -4.78 0.69
C GLU A 29 13.07 -4.43 2.17
N PHE A 30 11.87 -3.96 2.55
CA PHE A 30 11.63 -3.50 3.91
C PHE A 30 10.29 -3.90 4.53
N LEU A 31 9.32 -4.39 3.75
CA LEU A 31 8.03 -4.83 4.30
C LEU A 31 8.04 -6.34 4.56
N PRO A 32 7.93 -6.76 5.83
CA PRO A 32 7.82 -8.18 6.16
C PRO A 32 6.61 -8.80 5.47
N GLY A 33 6.78 -10.00 4.91
CA GLY A 33 5.70 -10.70 4.22
C GLY A 33 5.45 -10.25 2.79
N CYS A 34 6.09 -9.20 2.32
CA CYS A 34 6.02 -8.79 0.91
C CYS A 34 7.21 -9.41 0.17
N HIS A 35 6.95 -10.38 -0.71
CA HIS A 35 8.00 -11.11 -1.41
C HIS A 35 8.29 -10.56 -2.81
N GLY A 36 7.36 -9.85 -3.40
CA GLY A 36 7.57 -9.25 -4.71
C GLY A 36 6.49 -8.26 -5.06
N VAL A 37 6.86 -7.26 -5.84
CA VAL A 37 5.91 -6.31 -6.43
C VAL A 37 6.34 -6.09 -7.88
N THR A 38 5.39 -6.27 -8.79
CA THR A 38 5.60 -6.02 -10.22
C THR A 38 4.61 -4.95 -10.68
N VAL A 39 5.11 -3.85 -11.21
CA VAL A 39 4.26 -2.83 -11.82
C VAL A 39 3.80 -3.35 -13.19
N LEU A 40 2.48 -3.49 -13.34
CA LEU A 40 1.86 -3.98 -14.58
C LEU A 40 1.59 -2.83 -15.55
N SER A 41 1.21 -1.68 -15.04
CA SER A 41 1.00 -0.48 -15.85
C SER A 41 1.15 0.77 -15.00
N ARG A 42 1.54 1.85 -15.63
CA ARG A 42 1.68 3.15 -14.98
C ARG A 42 1.34 4.25 -15.98
N HIS A 43 0.48 5.17 -15.57
CA HIS A 43 0.20 6.35 -16.38
C HIS A 43 -0.19 7.54 -15.49
N GLN A 44 0.02 8.72 -16.01
CA GLN A 44 -0.42 9.96 -15.37
C GLN A 44 -1.56 10.54 -16.19
N ASP A 45 -2.65 10.93 -15.52
CA ASP A 45 -3.80 11.51 -16.22
C ASP A 45 -3.64 13.02 -16.41
N GLU A 46 -4.67 13.66 -16.97
CA GLU A 46 -4.65 15.11 -17.28
C GLU A 46 -4.55 15.98 -16.04
N ASP A 47 -4.96 15.46 -14.88
CA ASP A 47 -4.90 16.17 -13.60
C ASP A 47 -3.61 15.87 -12.84
N HIS A 48 -2.62 15.27 -13.50
CA HIS A 48 -1.34 14.87 -12.92
C HIS A 48 -1.47 13.82 -11.81
N VAL A 49 -2.54 13.04 -11.81
CA VAL A 49 -2.73 11.92 -10.90
C VAL A 49 -2.02 10.69 -11.46
N ASP A 50 -1.20 10.05 -10.62
CA ASP A 50 -0.49 8.83 -10.99
C ASP A 50 -1.35 7.60 -10.73
N TRP A 51 -1.53 6.79 -11.77
CA TRP A 51 -2.25 5.53 -11.68
C TRP A 51 -1.28 4.39 -11.90
N VAL A 52 -1.16 3.51 -10.91
CA VAL A 52 -0.24 2.38 -10.94
C VAL A 52 -1.00 1.11 -10.65
N GLU A 53 -1.00 0.17 -11.60
CA GLU A 53 -1.51 -1.17 -11.39
C GLU A 53 -0.33 -2.08 -11.05
N ALA A 54 -0.41 -2.79 -9.93
CA ALA A 54 0.68 -3.59 -9.44
C ALA A 54 0.23 -4.96 -8.98
N LYS A 55 1.06 -5.97 -9.28
CA LYS A 55 0.89 -7.31 -8.74
C LYS A 55 1.78 -7.47 -7.52
N VAL A 56 1.18 -7.84 -6.40
CA VAL A 56 1.87 -8.04 -5.13
C VAL A 56 1.89 -9.53 -4.81
N ILE A 57 3.04 -10.05 -4.45
CA ILE A 57 3.20 -11.40 -3.91
C ILE A 57 3.48 -11.26 -2.43
N ALA A 58 2.61 -11.81 -1.61
CA ALA A 58 2.74 -11.78 -0.17
C ALA A 58 2.82 -13.20 0.38
N ALA A 59 3.36 -13.33 1.58
CA ALA A 59 3.48 -14.62 2.23
C ALA A 59 3.09 -14.52 3.71
N LYS A 60 2.43 -15.56 4.19
CA LYS A 60 2.11 -15.71 5.60
C LYS A 60 1.99 -17.21 5.91
N ALA A 61 2.58 -17.62 7.04
CA ALA A 61 2.49 -19.00 7.54
C ALA A 61 2.95 -20.04 6.50
N GLY A 62 3.99 -19.74 5.73
CA GLY A 62 4.55 -20.65 4.72
C GLY A 62 3.77 -20.69 3.40
N ALA A 63 2.68 -19.95 3.27
CA ALA A 63 1.91 -19.87 2.03
C ALA A 63 2.13 -18.52 1.35
N GLU A 64 2.26 -18.55 0.02
CA GLU A 64 2.31 -17.34 -0.80
C GLU A 64 0.99 -17.14 -1.51
N TYR A 65 0.62 -15.88 -1.71
CA TYR A 65 -0.56 -15.52 -2.48
C TYR A 65 -0.30 -14.22 -3.25
N GLY A 66 -0.95 -14.11 -4.39
CA GLY A 66 -0.82 -12.93 -5.26
C GLY A 66 -2.12 -12.17 -5.35
N PHE A 67 -2.02 -10.87 -5.47
CA PHE A 67 -3.16 -10.00 -5.71
C PHE A 67 -2.72 -8.77 -6.51
N VAL A 68 -3.68 -8.14 -7.16
CA VAL A 68 -3.42 -6.95 -7.98
C VAL A 68 -4.13 -5.76 -7.36
N THR A 69 -3.40 -4.68 -7.20
CA THR A 69 -3.93 -3.42 -6.67
C THR A 69 -3.89 -2.33 -7.72
N LEU A 70 -4.81 -1.37 -7.58
CA LEU A 70 -4.79 -0.12 -8.30
C LEU A 70 -4.43 0.99 -7.31
N ASN A 71 -3.36 1.73 -7.60
CA ASN A 71 -2.84 2.77 -6.74
C ASN A 71 -3.01 4.12 -7.42
N LYS A 72 -3.69 5.04 -6.73
CA LYS A 72 -3.95 6.38 -7.24
C LYS A 72 -3.18 7.38 -6.39
N GLY A 73 -2.16 8.01 -6.97
CA GLY A 73 -1.27 8.93 -6.27
C GLY A 73 -1.51 10.38 -6.64
N VAL A 74 -1.72 11.21 -5.61
CA VAL A 74 -1.72 12.66 -5.75
C VAL A 74 -0.44 13.15 -5.09
N LEU A 75 0.45 13.72 -5.88
CA LEU A 75 1.81 14.05 -5.47
C LEU A 75 1.87 14.76 -4.12
N ASN A 76 2.69 14.22 -3.21
CA ASN A 76 2.95 14.74 -1.88
C ASN A 76 1.73 14.82 -0.95
N GLN A 77 0.58 14.29 -1.35
CA GLN A 77 -0.66 14.38 -0.58
C GLN A 77 -1.19 13.02 -0.12
N ARG A 78 -1.40 12.09 -1.05
CA ARG A 78 -1.98 10.79 -0.71
C ARG A 78 -1.74 9.76 -1.80
N ILE A 79 -1.84 8.49 -1.40
CA ILE A 79 -1.90 7.36 -2.32
C ILE A 79 -3.06 6.50 -1.88
N GLU A 80 -4.06 6.35 -2.73
CA GLU A 80 -5.21 5.48 -2.48
C GLU A 80 -4.95 4.13 -3.12
N VAL A 81 -5.22 3.06 -2.37
CA VAL A 81 -5.00 1.68 -2.82
C VAL A 81 -6.33 0.95 -2.82
N SER A 82 -6.65 0.30 -3.93
CA SER A 82 -7.84 -0.53 -4.04
C SER A 82 -7.50 -1.86 -4.68
N LEU A 83 -8.33 -2.87 -4.40
CA LEU A 83 -8.17 -4.20 -4.96
C LEU A 83 -8.71 -4.25 -6.38
N LYS A 84 -7.91 -4.79 -7.31
CA LYS A 84 -8.37 -5.12 -8.64
C LYS A 84 -8.71 -6.60 -8.75
N SER A 85 -7.86 -7.47 -8.21
CA SER A 85 -8.12 -8.91 -8.16
C SER A 85 -7.30 -9.57 -7.07
N GLY A 86 -7.80 -10.66 -6.52
CA GLY A 86 -7.08 -11.42 -5.51
C GLY A 86 -8.01 -12.04 -4.49
N PRO A 87 -7.45 -12.76 -3.49
CA PRO A 87 -8.21 -13.55 -2.54
C PRO A 87 -8.78 -12.72 -1.38
N PHE A 88 -9.33 -11.57 -1.69
CA PHE A 88 -10.00 -10.69 -0.73
C PHE A 88 -11.41 -10.39 -1.21
N GLN A 89 -12.36 -10.29 -0.28
CA GLN A 89 -13.67 -9.74 -0.55
C GLN A 89 -13.59 -8.23 -0.68
N ARG A 90 -12.65 -7.62 0.07
CA ARG A 90 -12.42 -6.19 0.06
C ARG A 90 -10.98 -5.92 0.48
N LEU A 91 -10.36 -4.95 -0.17
CA LEU A 91 -9.08 -4.39 0.26
C LEU A 91 -9.04 -2.94 -0.22
N GLU A 92 -8.96 -2.02 0.72
CA GLU A 92 -8.87 -0.59 0.45
C GLU A 92 -7.89 0.04 1.44
N GLY A 93 -7.09 0.96 0.97
CA GLY A 93 -6.15 1.65 1.82
C GLY A 93 -5.88 3.06 1.35
N GLU A 94 -5.30 3.85 2.23
CA GLU A 94 -4.90 5.21 1.91
C GLU A 94 -3.67 5.58 2.73
N TRP A 95 -2.66 6.10 2.04
CA TRP A 95 -1.54 6.79 2.63
C TRP A 95 -1.81 8.28 2.54
N ARG A 96 -1.65 8.99 3.65
CA ARG A 96 -1.77 10.44 3.69
C ARG A 96 -0.46 11.05 4.14
N PHE A 97 -0.05 12.12 3.45
CA PHE A 97 1.19 12.83 3.70
C PHE A 97 0.88 14.26 4.08
N LYS A 98 1.37 14.70 5.22
CA LYS A 98 1.16 16.06 5.69
C LYS A 98 2.52 16.72 5.95
N PRO A 99 2.82 17.84 5.29
CA PRO A 99 4.05 18.56 5.59
C PRO A 99 3.97 19.21 6.98
N LEU A 100 5.06 19.15 7.72
CA LEU A 100 5.25 19.81 8.99
C LEU A 100 6.46 20.73 8.84
N GLY A 101 6.23 21.91 8.24
CA GLY A 101 7.32 22.76 7.79
C GLY A 101 8.00 22.18 6.54
N ASP A 102 9.21 22.65 6.26
CA ASP A 102 9.96 22.26 5.06
C ASP A 102 10.81 21.01 5.26
N GLU A 103 11.08 20.63 6.50
CA GLU A 103 12.03 19.57 6.84
C GLU A 103 11.40 18.36 7.53
N GLY A 104 10.11 18.41 7.80
CA GLY A 104 9.41 17.33 8.47
C GLY A 104 8.09 16.99 7.82
N CYS A 105 7.55 15.81 8.14
CA CYS A 105 6.23 15.40 7.68
C CYS A 105 5.64 14.35 8.61
N ARG A 106 4.33 14.19 8.46
CA ARG A 106 3.58 13.09 9.08
C ARG A 106 3.04 12.19 7.98
N ILE A 107 3.18 10.88 8.19
CA ILE A 107 2.59 9.88 7.31
C ILE A 107 1.56 9.11 8.10
N ASP A 108 0.35 8.98 7.56
CA ASP A 108 -0.71 8.15 8.10
C ASP A 108 -1.06 7.07 7.09
N LEU A 109 -1.22 5.84 7.56
CA LEU A 109 -1.71 4.71 6.78
C LEU A 109 -2.99 4.20 7.41
N GLN A 110 -4.02 4.04 6.58
CA GLN A 110 -5.25 3.34 6.92
C GLN A 110 -5.42 2.23 5.88
N LEU A 111 -5.59 0.99 6.34
CA LEU A 111 -5.82 -0.15 5.47
C LEU A 111 -6.92 -1.00 6.05
N ASP A 112 -7.93 -1.30 5.23
CA ASP A 112 -9.06 -2.14 5.58
C ASP A 112 -9.15 -3.31 4.61
N PHE A 113 -9.29 -4.53 5.12
CA PHE A 113 -9.43 -5.67 4.24
C PHE A 113 -10.27 -6.79 4.85
N VAL A 114 -10.87 -7.58 3.97
CA VAL A 114 -11.59 -8.81 4.30
C VAL A 114 -11.05 -9.89 3.38
N ALA A 115 -10.38 -10.88 3.96
CA ALA A 115 -9.86 -12.02 3.21
C ALA A 115 -10.99 -12.97 2.83
N SER A 116 -10.81 -13.73 1.75
CA SER A 116 -11.77 -14.73 1.29
C SER A 116 -11.11 -16.09 1.08
N GLY A 117 -11.92 -17.16 1.09
CA GLY A 117 -11.47 -18.52 0.83
C GLY A 117 -10.39 -19.00 1.80
N LEU A 118 -9.39 -19.69 1.28
CA LEU A 118 -8.29 -20.23 2.09
C LEU A 118 -7.47 -19.14 2.78
N LEU A 119 -7.38 -17.97 2.16
CA LEU A 119 -6.63 -16.86 2.75
C LEU A 119 -7.28 -16.38 4.05
N ALA A 120 -8.60 -16.44 4.17
CA ALA A 120 -9.29 -16.06 5.40
C ALA A 120 -8.82 -16.90 6.59
N GLY A 121 -8.62 -18.20 6.37
CA GLY A 121 -8.09 -19.08 7.41
C GLY A 121 -6.65 -18.77 7.80
N LEU A 122 -5.82 -18.35 6.84
CA LEU A 122 -4.41 -18.00 7.08
C LEU A 122 -4.24 -16.67 7.80
N LEU A 123 -5.11 -15.70 7.51
CA LEU A 123 -5.01 -14.35 8.08
C LEU A 123 -5.78 -14.19 9.38
N HIS A 124 -6.66 -15.14 9.70
CA HIS A 124 -7.44 -15.08 10.93
C HIS A 124 -6.50 -15.32 12.12
N PRO A 125 -6.52 -14.45 13.14
CA PRO A 125 -5.70 -14.70 14.31
C PRO A 125 -6.15 -15.99 14.99
N VAL A 126 -5.20 -16.85 15.29
CA VAL A 126 -5.44 -18.05 16.10
C VAL A 126 -5.58 -17.56 17.53
N GLY A 127 -6.79 -17.44 17.94
CA GLY A 127 -7.11 -16.94 19.28
C GLY A 127 -7.31 -18.01 20.25
#